data_9b25c4516978c4b7242cca08d5af64f3
#
_entry.id   9b25c4516978c4b7242cca08d5af64f3
#
_cell.length_a   1.000
_cell.length_b   1.000
_cell.length_c   1.000
_cell.angle_alpha   90.00
_cell.angle_beta   90.00
_cell.angle_gamma   90.00
#
_symmetry.space_group_name_H-M   'P 1'
#
loop_
_entity.id
_entity.type
_entity.pdbx_description
1 polymer ?
#
loop_
_entity_poly.entity_id
_entity_poly.type
_entity_poly.pdbx_seq_one_letter_code
_entity_poly.pdbx_strand_id
1 'polypeptide(L)'
;MSQLWQARFFTTVNHLRDLPGTHVPEIAFAGRSNAGKSTAINVLCNQKKLAFASKTPGRTQHINYFSIGGGHVGQHRKDETRVDEIRALLVDLPGYGYAEVSGNAKLHWQGLLGDYVQRRAQLAALVLIVDSRRPFTELDIQMLEWFAPTGKPIHCILTKSDKLNRNDATNALRQAQTILGSYVTEDGTPCPFTAQLFSALKRSGLDEATDRIESLLGLNLPAPEQAASEQPRAADDAGEHANDGAQA
;
A
#
# COMPACT_ATOMS: atom_id res chain seq x y z
N MET A 1 0.97 19.27 0.57
CA MET A 1 0.27 18.41 1.55
C MET A 1 0.35 16.97 1.05
N SER A 2 0.61 16.01 1.95
CA SER A 2 0.65 14.59 1.57
C SER A 2 -0.71 14.10 1.08
N GLN A 3 -0.70 13.29 0.03
CA GLN A 3 -1.91 12.64 -0.50
C GLN A 3 -2.43 11.53 0.42
N LEU A 4 -1.55 10.94 1.25
CA LEU A 4 -1.94 9.96 2.25
C LEU A 4 -2.95 10.52 3.27
N TRP A 5 -3.00 11.84 3.48
CA TRP A 5 -3.98 12.47 4.38
C TRP A 5 -5.42 12.38 3.87
N GLN A 6 -5.60 12.08 2.59
CA GLN A 6 -6.91 11.85 1.99
C GLN A 6 -7.42 10.41 2.21
N ALA A 7 -6.59 9.55 2.83
CA ALA A 7 -6.94 8.15 3.05
C ALA A 7 -8.27 8.00 3.79
N ARG A 8 -9.14 7.12 3.30
CA ARG A 8 -10.45 6.83 3.87
C ARG A 8 -10.70 5.33 3.88
N PHE A 9 -11.47 4.87 4.87
CA PHE A 9 -11.89 3.48 4.87
C PHE A 9 -12.66 3.15 3.58
N PHE A 10 -12.25 2.08 2.91
CA PHE A 10 -12.87 1.62 1.69
C PHE A 10 -13.67 0.34 1.92
N THR A 11 -13.02 -0.74 2.34
CA THR A 11 -13.68 -2.02 2.62
C THR A 11 -12.86 -2.91 3.55
N THR A 12 -13.49 -3.96 4.06
CA THR A 12 -12.85 -5.05 4.81
C THR A 12 -13.07 -6.36 4.07
N VAL A 13 -12.02 -7.16 3.91
CA VAL A 13 -12.03 -8.41 3.17
C VAL A 13 -11.63 -9.57 4.08
N ASN A 14 -12.38 -10.66 4.00
CA ASN A 14 -12.17 -11.87 4.80
C ASN A 14 -11.59 -13.03 3.98
N HIS A 15 -11.83 -13.03 2.67
CA HIS A 15 -11.35 -14.06 1.76
C HIS A 15 -10.74 -13.43 0.51
N LEU A 16 -9.71 -14.06 -0.06
CA LEU A 16 -9.03 -13.55 -1.25
C LEU A 16 -9.96 -13.36 -2.46
N ARG A 17 -11.02 -14.15 -2.57
CA ARG A 17 -12.03 -14.01 -3.64
C ARG A 17 -12.83 -12.70 -3.57
N ASP A 18 -12.85 -12.06 -2.39
CA ASP A 18 -13.60 -10.83 -2.13
C ASP A 18 -12.71 -9.58 -2.25
N LEU A 19 -11.47 -9.74 -2.76
CA LEU A 19 -10.54 -8.62 -2.96
C LEU A 19 -11.12 -7.60 -3.94
N PRO A 20 -10.89 -6.30 -3.72
CA PRO A 20 -11.38 -5.25 -4.60
C PRO A 20 -10.95 -5.48 -6.06
N GLY A 21 -11.89 -5.37 -6.99
CA GLY A 21 -11.65 -5.47 -8.44
C GLY A 21 -11.06 -4.20 -9.06
N THR A 22 -10.36 -3.36 -8.28
CA THR A 22 -9.73 -2.14 -8.77
C THR A 22 -8.45 -2.44 -9.54
N HIS A 23 -8.06 -1.51 -10.42
CA HIS A 23 -6.80 -1.58 -11.17
C HIS A 23 -5.74 -0.61 -10.66
N VAL A 24 -6.02 0.10 -9.57
CA VAL A 24 -5.09 1.07 -8.96
C VAL A 24 -3.99 0.36 -8.16
N PRO A 25 -2.82 1.00 -7.98
CA PRO A 25 -1.75 0.43 -7.18
C PRO A 25 -2.13 0.30 -5.72
N GLU A 26 -1.68 -0.79 -5.11
CA GLU A 26 -1.87 -1.07 -3.69
C GLU A 26 -0.51 -1.08 -2.98
N ILE A 27 -0.46 -0.54 -1.77
CA ILE A 27 0.66 -0.72 -0.86
C ILE A 27 0.17 -1.41 0.41
N ALA A 28 0.77 -2.55 0.75
CA ALA A 28 0.36 -3.33 1.90
C ALA A 28 1.24 -3.05 3.11
N PHE A 29 0.61 -2.88 4.27
CA PHE A 29 1.28 -2.76 5.56
C PHE A 29 1.23 -4.11 6.27
N ALA A 30 2.38 -4.73 6.45
CA ALA A 30 2.56 -5.95 7.22
C ALA A 30 3.37 -5.68 8.48
N GLY A 31 3.27 -6.54 9.46
CA GLY A 31 4.06 -6.43 10.68
C GLY A 31 3.48 -7.26 11.82
N ARG A 32 4.34 -7.57 12.78
CA ARG A 32 3.93 -8.30 13.98
C ARG A 32 2.87 -7.53 14.76
N SER A 33 2.07 -8.30 15.44
CA SER A 33 1.19 -7.72 16.45
C SER A 33 1.99 -6.87 17.44
N ASN A 34 1.46 -5.69 17.75
CA ASN A 34 2.12 -4.70 18.61
C ASN A 34 3.44 -4.11 18.06
N ALA A 35 3.84 -4.35 16.83
CA ALA A 35 4.97 -3.67 16.20
C ALA A 35 4.71 -2.17 15.97
N GLY A 36 3.46 -1.73 16.01
CA GLY A 36 3.08 -0.32 15.83
C GLY A 36 2.45 -0.02 14.46
N LYS A 37 2.01 -1.05 13.72
CA LYS A 37 1.46 -0.93 12.37
C LYS A 37 0.30 0.06 12.27
N SER A 38 -0.79 -0.13 13.02
CA SER A 38 -1.95 0.77 12.99
C SER A 38 -1.61 2.18 13.46
N THR A 39 -0.66 2.32 14.40
CA THR A 39 -0.16 3.63 14.82
C THR A 39 0.61 4.32 13.70
N ALA A 40 1.48 3.59 12.98
CA ALA A 40 2.22 4.13 11.85
C ALA A 40 1.26 4.57 10.72
N ILE A 41 0.29 3.73 10.33
CA ILE A 41 -0.74 4.08 9.33
C ILE A 41 -1.48 5.35 9.74
N ASN A 42 -1.94 5.44 10.98
CA ASN A 42 -2.67 6.60 11.47
C ASN A 42 -1.82 7.89 11.43
N VAL A 43 -0.54 7.81 11.77
CA VAL A 43 0.35 8.98 11.76
C VAL A 43 0.71 9.39 10.33
N LEU A 44 0.99 8.44 9.43
CA LEU A 44 1.24 8.68 8.01
C LEU A 44 0.04 9.37 7.35
N CYS A 45 -1.16 8.91 7.66
CA CYS A 45 -2.41 9.48 7.13
C CYS A 45 -2.89 10.72 7.89
N ASN A 46 -2.14 11.19 8.90
CA ASN A 46 -2.53 12.30 9.78
C ASN A 46 -3.93 12.14 10.38
N GLN A 47 -4.31 10.92 10.76
CA GLN A 47 -5.61 10.59 11.31
C GLN A 47 -5.46 9.84 12.63
N LYS A 48 -6.42 10.03 13.56
CA LYS A 48 -6.35 9.40 14.89
C LYS A 48 -6.91 7.97 14.93
N LYS A 49 -7.80 7.63 14.00
CA LYS A 49 -8.62 6.40 14.04
C LYS A 49 -8.94 5.86 12.64
N LEU A 50 -7.98 5.89 11.70
CA LEU A 50 -8.16 5.26 10.39
C LEU A 50 -7.97 3.75 10.52
N ALA A 51 -6.81 3.33 10.99
CA ALA A 51 -6.51 1.93 11.31
C ALA A 51 -6.69 1.66 12.80
N PHE A 52 -7.28 0.51 13.15
CA PHE A 52 -7.53 0.11 14.53
C PHE A 52 -6.62 -1.03 14.95
N ALA A 53 -5.90 -0.84 16.05
CA ALA A 53 -5.27 -1.95 16.73
C ALA A 53 -6.34 -2.75 17.48
N SER A 54 -6.57 -4.00 17.11
CA SER A 54 -7.42 -4.88 17.91
C SER A 54 -6.78 -5.09 19.28
N LYS A 55 -7.54 -4.78 20.33
CA LYS A 55 -7.11 -5.06 21.72
C LYS A 55 -7.30 -6.54 22.08
N THR A 56 -8.06 -7.28 21.29
CA THR A 56 -8.37 -8.70 21.54
C THR A 56 -7.53 -9.57 20.61
N PRO A 57 -6.66 -10.42 21.16
CA PRO A 57 -5.87 -11.37 20.40
C PRO A 57 -6.75 -12.25 19.49
N GLY A 58 -6.29 -12.50 18.25
CA GLY A 58 -6.95 -13.42 17.32
C GLY A 58 -8.23 -12.93 16.64
N ARG A 59 -8.69 -11.70 16.89
CA ARG A 59 -9.96 -11.19 16.36
C ARG A 59 -9.85 -10.51 15.00
N THR A 60 -8.68 -10.04 14.60
CA THR A 60 -8.49 -9.34 13.33
C THR A 60 -7.83 -10.26 12.31
N GLN A 61 -8.64 -11.07 11.65
CA GLN A 61 -8.22 -11.90 10.51
C GLN A 61 -8.58 -11.23 9.17
N HIS A 62 -8.89 -9.92 9.20
CA HIS A 62 -9.43 -9.21 8.06
C HIS A 62 -8.37 -8.30 7.45
N ILE A 63 -8.38 -8.20 6.14
CA ILE A 63 -7.61 -7.23 5.37
C ILE A 63 -8.46 -5.97 5.25
N ASN A 64 -7.95 -4.83 5.74
CA ASN A 64 -8.64 -3.55 5.63
C ASN A 64 -8.05 -2.73 4.50
N TYR A 65 -8.89 -2.16 3.68
CA TYR A 65 -8.54 -1.31 2.57
C TYR A 65 -8.91 0.14 2.86
N PHE A 66 -8.00 1.06 2.53
CA PHE A 66 -8.24 2.50 2.60
C PHE A 66 -7.93 3.09 1.23
N SER A 67 -8.87 3.89 0.67
CA SER A 67 -8.67 4.56 -0.60
C SER A 67 -7.97 5.90 -0.45
N ILE A 68 -7.11 6.24 -1.39
CA ILE A 68 -6.53 7.58 -1.59
C ILE A 68 -7.11 8.16 -2.86
N GLY A 69 -7.65 9.36 -2.77
CA GLY A 69 -8.49 9.91 -3.85
C GLY A 69 -9.90 9.28 -3.82
N GLY A 70 -10.78 9.82 -4.65
CA GLY A 70 -12.17 9.39 -4.71
C GLY A 70 -13.09 10.07 -3.69
N GLY A 71 -14.35 10.21 -4.08
CA GLY A 71 -15.39 10.81 -3.27
C GLY A 71 -15.74 10.01 -2.01
N HIS A 72 -16.58 10.60 -1.16
CA HIS A 72 -17.07 9.98 0.07
C HIS A 72 -17.87 8.71 -0.21
N VAL A 73 -17.43 7.57 0.35
CA VAL A 73 -18.34 6.47 0.63
C VAL A 73 -19.11 6.88 1.89
N GLY A 74 -20.19 7.62 1.72
CA GLY A 74 -21.11 7.94 2.80
C GLY A 74 -21.87 6.69 3.23
N GLN A 75 -22.03 6.49 4.54
CA GLN A 75 -22.85 5.41 5.12
C GLN A 75 -24.36 5.53 4.80
N HIS A 76 -24.78 6.50 4.01
CA HIS A 76 -26.17 6.71 3.62
C HIS A 76 -26.31 7.02 2.13
N ARG A 77 -27.01 6.10 1.44
CA ARG A 77 -27.54 6.15 0.07
C ARG A 77 -26.55 5.86 -1.08
N LYS A 78 -26.89 4.81 -1.84
CA LYS A 78 -26.90 4.59 -3.30
C LYS A 78 -26.09 5.55 -4.22
N ASP A 79 -25.03 6.19 -3.73
CA ASP A 79 -24.02 6.77 -4.59
C ASP A 79 -22.98 5.69 -4.81
N GLU A 80 -22.98 5.16 -6.00
CA GLU A 80 -21.86 4.40 -6.56
C GLU A 80 -20.62 5.22 -6.29
N THR A 81 -19.78 4.75 -5.37
CA THR A 81 -18.46 5.33 -5.14
C THR A 81 -17.87 5.47 -6.52
N ARG A 82 -17.48 6.67 -6.92
CA ARG A 82 -16.71 6.85 -8.13
C ARG A 82 -15.37 6.16 -7.90
N VAL A 83 -15.36 4.87 -8.18
CA VAL A 83 -14.16 4.01 -8.13
C VAL A 83 -13.11 4.60 -9.06
N ASP A 84 -13.55 5.28 -10.10
CA ASP A 84 -12.74 5.95 -11.11
C ASP A 84 -11.89 7.12 -10.56
N GLU A 85 -12.22 7.64 -9.37
CA GLU A 85 -11.43 8.71 -8.72
C GLU A 85 -10.42 8.17 -7.70
N ILE A 86 -10.44 6.86 -7.39
CA ILE A 86 -9.44 6.24 -6.51
C ILE A 86 -8.12 6.20 -7.25
N ARG A 87 -7.07 6.76 -6.63
CA ARG A 87 -5.72 6.79 -7.21
C ARG A 87 -4.84 5.66 -6.70
N ALA A 88 -5.04 5.23 -5.46
CA ALA A 88 -4.28 4.15 -4.83
C ALA A 88 -5.04 3.56 -3.64
N LEU A 89 -4.62 2.39 -3.18
CA LEU A 89 -5.14 1.76 -1.98
C LEU A 89 -4.01 1.50 -0.97
N LEU A 90 -4.27 1.85 0.29
CA LEU A 90 -3.49 1.37 1.43
C LEU A 90 -4.17 0.11 1.97
N VAL A 91 -3.40 -0.91 2.25
CA VAL A 91 -3.90 -2.22 2.68
C VAL A 91 -3.31 -2.57 4.03
N ASP A 92 -4.14 -2.60 5.07
CA ASP A 92 -3.74 -3.00 6.42
C ASP A 92 -3.93 -4.50 6.58
N LEU A 93 -2.83 -5.25 6.46
CA LEU A 93 -2.82 -6.70 6.63
C LEU A 93 -2.96 -7.07 8.11
N PRO A 94 -3.56 -8.21 8.44
CA PRO A 94 -3.61 -8.71 9.81
C PRO A 94 -2.21 -8.80 10.42
N GLY A 95 -2.07 -8.39 11.68
CA GLY A 95 -0.80 -8.55 12.40
C GLY A 95 -0.47 -10.01 12.67
N TYR A 96 0.77 -10.44 12.45
CA TYR A 96 1.22 -11.80 12.71
C TYR A 96 1.86 -11.96 14.10
N GLY A 97 2.05 -13.22 14.55
CA GLY A 97 2.80 -13.54 15.78
C GLY A 97 2.00 -13.48 17.07
N TYR A 98 0.69 -13.68 17.02
CA TYR A 98 -0.08 -13.96 18.23
C TYR A 98 0.14 -15.41 18.71
N ALA A 99 0.60 -15.56 19.95
CA ALA A 99 0.88 -16.87 20.56
C ALA A 99 -0.36 -17.72 20.85
N GLU A 100 -1.55 -17.15 20.85
CA GLU A 100 -2.81 -17.79 21.28
C GLU A 100 -3.68 -18.30 20.12
N VAL A 101 -3.20 -18.22 18.86
CA VAL A 101 -3.98 -18.73 17.73
C VAL A 101 -3.74 -20.21 17.56
N SER A 102 -4.82 -21.01 17.58
CA SER A 102 -4.75 -22.48 17.36
C SER A 102 -4.03 -22.80 16.04
N GLY A 103 -3.32 -23.93 15.97
CA GLY A 103 -2.49 -24.32 14.83
C GLY A 103 -3.17 -24.18 13.47
N ASN A 104 -4.45 -24.58 13.35
CA ASN A 104 -5.22 -24.48 12.11
C ASN A 104 -5.49 -23.05 11.69
N ALA A 105 -5.80 -22.15 12.63
CA ALA A 105 -6.03 -20.74 12.32
C ALA A 105 -4.73 -20.03 11.94
N LYS A 106 -3.60 -20.44 12.51
CA LYS A 106 -2.26 -19.95 12.13
C LYS A 106 -1.90 -20.35 10.70
N LEU A 107 -2.13 -21.61 10.33
CA LEU A 107 -1.86 -22.10 8.97
C LEU A 107 -2.77 -21.42 7.93
N HIS A 108 -4.06 -21.27 8.23
CA HIS A 108 -5.00 -20.57 7.36
C HIS A 108 -4.58 -19.11 7.14
N TRP A 109 -4.17 -18.45 8.20
CA TRP A 109 -3.72 -17.06 8.16
C TRP A 109 -2.41 -16.89 7.38
N GLN A 110 -1.44 -17.81 7.58
CA GLN A 110 -0.19 -17.81 6.81
C GLN A 110 -0.46 -18.04 5.32
N GLY A 111 -1.37 -18.95 4.97
CA GLY A 111 -1.80 -19.15 3.59
C GLY A 111 -2.44 -17.91 2.98
N LEU A 112 -3.36 -17.25 3.70
CA LEU A 112 -4.03 -16.03 3.23
C LEU A 112 -3.01 -14.91 2.93
N LEU A 113 -2.08 -14.67 3.86
CA LEU A 113 -1.07 -13.60 3.68
C LEU A 113 -0.07 -13.95 2.59
N GLY A 114 0.45 -15.18 2.59
CA GLY A 114 1.39 -15.64 1.58
C GLY A 114 0.79 -15.53 0.18
N ASP A 115 -0.43 -16.04 -0.01
CA ASP A 115 -1.14 -15.94 -1.29
C ASP A 115 -1.40 -14.48 -1.69
N TYR A 116 -1.81 -13.62 -0.74
CA TYR A 116 -2.03 -12.22 -1.03
C TYR A 116 -0.74 -11.53 -1.51
N VAL A 117 0.34 -11.63 -0.74
CA VAL A 117 1.58 -10.89 -1.06
C VAL A 117 2.28 -11.40 -2.31
N GLN A 118 2.12 -12.69 -2.64
CA GLN A 118 2.73 -13.30 -3.82
C GLN A 118 1.91 -13.11 -5.09
N ARG A 119 0.57 -13.13 -4.99
CA ARG A 119 -0.31 -13.24 -6.17
C ARG A 119 -1.11 -11.99 -6.48
N ARG A 120 -1.19 -11.00 -5.57
CA ARG A 120 -1.94 -9.79 -5.84
C ARG A 120 -1.24 -8.93 -6.90
N ALA A 121 -1.81 -8.88 -8.11
CA ALA A 121 -1.21 -8.15 -9.23
C ALA A 121 -1.09 -6.64 -8.95
N GLN A 122 -2.10 -6.04 -8.32
CA GLN A 122 -2.16 -4.62 -7.99
C GLN A 122 -1.19 -4.22 -6.87
N LEU A 123 -0.66 -5.18 -6.09
CA LEU A 123 0.29 -4.90 -5.03
C LEU A 123 1.59 -4.36 -5.63
N ALA A 124 1.84 -3.08 -5.46
CA ALA A 124 3.02 -2.38 -5.97
C ALA A 124 4.23 -2.51 -5.04
N ALA A 125 3.99 -2.50 -3.72
CA ALA A 125 5.04 -2.56 -2.72
C ALA A 125 4.52 -3.07 -1.36
N LEU A 126 5.44 -3.48 -0.49
CA LEU A 126 5.18 -3.84 0.89
C LEU A 126 5.85 -2.84 1.84
N VAL A 127 5.11 -2.34 2.82
CA VAL A 127 5.65 -1.62 3.98
C VAL A 127 5.71 -2.59 5.15
N LEU A 128 6.91 -2.99 5.53
CA LEU A 128 7.13 -3.91 6.64
C LEU A 128 7.37 -3.13 7.93
N ILE A 129 6.46 -3.24 8.88
CA ILE A 129 6.50 -2.55 10.18
C ILE A 129 7.18 -3.44 11.20
N VAL A 130 8.37 -3.04 11.65
CA VAL A 130 9.23 -3.78 12.57
C VAL A 130 9.50 -2.94 13.82
N ASP A 131 9.40 -3.55 15.01
CA ASP A 131 9.80 -2.88 16.25
C ASP A 131 11.33 -2.77 16.33
N SER A 132 11.86 -1.56 16.33
CA SER A 132 13.30 -1.30 16.30
C SER A 132 14.08 -1.89 17.48
N ARG A 133 13.39 -2.21 18.58
CA ARG A 133 13.99 -2.84 19.77
C ARG A 133 14.27 -4.34 19.59
N ARG A 134 13.59 -4.97 18.63
CA ARG A 134 13.71 -6.41 18.30
C ARG A 134 13.52 -6.58 16.79
N PRO A 135 14.46 -6.08 15.99
CA PRO A 135 14.31 -6.12 14.54
C PRO A 135 14.45 -7.55 14.02
N PHE A 136 13.60 -7.87 13.05
CA PHE A 136 13.62 -9.10 12.28
C PHE A 136 13.53 -10.39 13.09
N THR A 137 12.36 -10.63 13.64
CA THR A 137 12.01 -11.96 14.17
C THR A 137 11.81 -12.96 13.02
N GLU A 138 11.76 -14.25 13.33
CA GLU A 138 11.51 -15.33 12.35
C GLU A 138 10.30 -15.04 11.43
N LEU A 139 9.23 -14.45 11.99
CA LEU A 139 8.04 -14.11 11.19
C LEU A 139 8.25 -12.90 10.30
N ASP A 140 9.11 -11.95 10.67
CA ASP A 140 9.48 -10.84 9.80
C ASP A 140 10.34 -11.35 8.65
N ILE A 141 11.28 -12.26 8.92
CA ILE A 141 12.09 -12.95 7.90
C ILE A 141 11.20 -13.77 6.95
N GLN A 142 10.26 -14.55 7.50
CA GLN A 142 9.31 -15.31 6.68
C GLN A 142 8.50 -14.40 5.73
N MET A 143 8.10 -13.21 6.17
CA MET A 143 7.42 -12.23 5.31
C MET A 143 8.34 -11.74 4.17
N LEU A 144 9.62 -11.49 4.46
CA LEU A 144 10.60 -11.14 3.44
C LEU A 144 10.78 -12.26 2.42
N GLU A 145 10.90 -13.52 2.88
CA GLU A 145 11.03 -14.71 2.02
C GLU A 145 9.84 -14.92 1.10
N TRP A 146 8.63 -14.65 1.58
CA TRP A 146 7.43 -14.74 0.74
C TRP A 146 7.34 -13.65 -0.32
N PHE A 147 7.87 -12.47 0.00
CA PHE A 147 7.74 -11.31 -0.87
C PHE A 147 8.92 -11.16 -1.85
N ALA A 148 10.12 -11.55 -1.46
CA ALA A 148 11.33 -11.41 -2.27
C ALA A 148 11.20 -12.00 -3.70
N PRO A 149 10.58 -13.18 -3.91
CA PRO A 149 10.41 -13.75 -5.25
C PRO A 149 9.57 -12.89 -6.19
N THR A 150 8.78 -11.94 -5.66
CA THR A 150 7.98 -11.03 -6.49
C THR A 150 8.82 -9.95 -7.19
N GLY A 151 10.07 -9.73 -6.77
CA GLY A 151 10.94 -8.66 -7.25
C GLY A 151 10.44 -7.24 -6.92
N LYS A 152 9.31 -7.12 -6.21
CA LYS A 152 8.70 -5.83 -5.88
C LYS A 152 9.39 -5.17 -4.68
N PRO A 153 9.31 -3.83 -4.53
CA PRO A 153 9.98 -3.12 -3.44
C PRO A 153 9.38 -3.42 -2.06
N ILE A 154 10.27 -3.50 -1.06
CA ILE A 154 9.93 -3.45 0.36
C ILE A 154 10.49 -2.17 0.97
N HIS A 155 9.66 -1.46 1.75
CA HIS A 155 10.11 -0.40 2.62
C HIS A 155 9.92 -0.80 4.08
N CYS A 156 11.03 -1.07 4.80
CA CYS A 156 10.99 -1.45 6.20
C CYS A 156 10.99 -0.23 7.10
N ILE A 157 9.97 -0.07 7.92
CA ILE A 157 9.83 1.03 8.90
C ILE A 157 10.12 0.48 10.29
N LEU A 158 11.30 0.84 10.84
CA LEU A 158 11.73 0.50 12.18
C LEU A 158 11.07 1.44 13.20
N THR A 159 9.92 1.02 13.71
CA THR A 159 9.09 1.80 14.63
C THR A 159 9.68 1.89 16.03
N LYS A 160 9.13 2.80 16.86
CA LYS A 160 9.51 2.99 18.27
C LYS A 160 10.98 3.35 18.46
N SER A 161 11.61 3.99 17.47
CA SER A 161 13.00 4.44 17.55
C SER A 161 13.25 5.41 18.71
N ASP A 162 12.20 6.09 19.20
CA ASP A 162 12.24 6.92 20.42
C ASP A 162 12.54 6.15 21.71
N LYS A 163 12.45 4.82 21.70
CA LYS A 163 12.78 3.94 22.82
C LYS A 163 14.24 3.48 22.84
N LEU A 164 15.01 3.82 21.82
CA LEU A 164 16.42 3.52 21.70
C LEU A 164 17.27 4.78 21.89
N ASN A 165 18.48 4.61 22.42
CA ASN A 165 19.47 5.65 22.34
C ASN A 165 20.02 5.76 20.90
N ARG A 166 20.83 6.78 20.62
CA ARG A 166 21.33 7.05 19.27
C ARG A 166 22.15 5.90 18.69
N ASN A 167 23.01 5.29 19.51
CA ASN A 167 23.86 4.18 19.06
C ASN A 167 23.03 2.93 18.76
N ASP A 168 22.09 2.57 19.62
CA ASP A 168 21.22 1.41 19.43
C ASP A 168 20.32 1.61 18.20
N ALA A 169 19.79 2.81 18.00
CA ALA A 169 19.01 3.14 16.81
C ALA A 169 19.82 2.99 15.52
N THR A 170 21.07 3.49 15.51
CA THR A 170 21.97 3.33 14.37
C THR A 170 22.30 1.87 14.11
N ASN A 171 22.57 1.09 15.15
CA ASN A 171 22.86 -0.34 15.03
C ASN A 171 21.64 -1.12 14.50
N ALA A 172 20.44 -0.81 15.00
CA ALA A 172 19.20 -1.42 14.49
C ALA A 172 19.00 -1.14 13.00
N LEU A 173 19.25 0.10 12.56
CA LEU A 173 19.16 0.45 11.14
C LEU A 173 20.21 -0.28 10.29
N ARG A 174 21.48 -0.35 10.73
CA ARG A 174 22.52 -1.10 10.01
C ARG A 174 22.19 -2.58 9.90
N GLN A 175 21.73 -3.19 10.99
CA GLN A 175 21.29 -4.59 10.98
C GLN A 175 20.17 -4.80 9.97
N ALA A 176 19.18 -3.91 9.95
CA ALA A 176 18.09 -3.95 8.97
C ALA A 176 18.62 -3.87 7.54
N GLN A 177 19.48 -2.92 7.25
CA GLN A 177 20.08 -2.74 5.92
C GLN A 177 20.90 -3.96 5.49
N THR A 178 21.66 -4.57 6.41
CA THR A 178 22.43 -5.79 6.13
C THR A 178 21.50 -6.96 5.78
N ILE A 179 20.43 -7.19 6.57
CA ILE A 179 19.48 -8.27 6.30
C ILE A 179 18.76 -8.03 4.97
N LEU A 180 18.25 -6.82 4.74
CA LEU A 180 17.52 -6.50 3.51
C LEU A 180 18.42 -6.55 2.27
N GLY A 181 19.69 -6.15 2.40
CA GLY A 181 20.66 -6.18 1.32
C GLY A 181 21.15 -7.58 0.92
N SER A 182 20.82 -8.63 1.71
CA SER A 182 21.15 -10.01 1.36
C SER A 182 20.13 -10.67 0.43
N TYR A 183 18.99 -10.02 0.19
CA TYR A 183 17.94 -10.57 -0.69
C TYR A 183 18.23 -10.22 -2.16
N VAL A 184 18.16 -11.24 -2.98
CA VAL A 184 18.28 -11.13 -4.45
C VAL A 184 17.10 -11.84 -5.10
N THR A 185 16.76 -11.42 -6.30
CA THR A 185 15.79 -12.10 -7.16
C THR A 185 16.40 -13.39 -7.75
N GLU A 186 15.60 -14.19 -8.43
CA GLU A 186 16.06 -15.46 -9.03
C GLU A 186 17.20 -15.27 -10.04
N ASP A 187 17.25 -14.12 -10.74
CA ASP A 187 18.30 -13.74 -11.68
C ASP A 187 19.55 -13.12 -11.00
N GLY A 188 19.58 -13.06 -9.66
CA GLY A 188 20.68 -12.49 -8.88
C GLY A 188 20.65 -10.98 -8.75
N THR A 189 19.62 -10.29 -9.23
CA THR A 189 19.47 -8.84 -9.05
C THR A 189 19.12 -8.52 -7.60
N PRO A 190 19.78 -7.52 -6.94
CA PRO A 190 19.42 -7.11 -5.60
C PRO A 190 17.96 -6.67 -5.51
N CYS A 191 17.23 -7.20 -4.51
CA CYS A 191 15.85 -6.79 -4.27
C CYS A 191 15.80 -5.30 -3.87
N PRO A 192 14.80 -4.53 -4.35
CA PRO A 192 14.68 -3.09 -4.05
C PRO A 192 14.13 -2.86 -2.64
N PHE A 193 14.85 -3.38 -1.63
CA PHE A 193 14.48 -3.32 -0.24
C PHE A 193 15.21 -2.17 0.46
N THR A 194 14.48 -1.40 1.26
CA THR A 194 14.99 -0.23 1.98
C THR A 194 14.54 -0.24 3.44
N ALA A 195 15.24 0.47 4.31
CA ALA A 195 14.87 0.62 5.71
C ALA A 195 15.10 2.04 6.21
N GLN A 196 14.25 2.48 7.15
CA GLN A 196 14.41 3.72 7.89
C GLN A 196 13.98 3.59 9.35
N LEU A 197 14.45 4.49 10.20
CA LEU A 197 13.96 4.67 11.57
C LEU A 197 12.68 5.48 11.57
N PHE A 198 11.77 5.15 12.51
CA PHE A 198 10.51 5.84 12.64
C PHE A 198 10.04 5.93 14.09
N SER A 199 9.54 7.10 14.48
CA SER A 199 8.81 7.27 15.75
C SER A 199 7.49 7.98 15.52
N ALA A 200 6.40 7.27 15.73
CA ALA A 200 5.07 7.87 15.70
C ALA A 200 4.89 8.94 16.80
N LEU A 201 5.51 8.73 17.96
CA LEU A 201 5.42 9.64 19.10
C LEU A 201 6.16 10.97 18.84
N LYS A 202 7.38 10.89 18.34
CA LYS A 202 8.22 12.06 18.02
C LYS A 202 8.05 12.57 16.59
N ARG A 203 7.28 11.87 15.77
CA ARG A 203 7.08 12.11 14.33
C ARG A 203 8.41 12.15 13.54
N SER A 204 9.46 11.53 14.06
CA SER A 204 10.74 11.43 13.34
C SER A 204 10.67 10.35 12.26
N GLY A 205 11.25 10.61 11.08
CA GLY A 205 11.19 9.75 9.89
C GLY A 205 9.81 9.74 9.22
N LEU A 206 8.91 10.66 9.60
CA LEU A 206 7.56 10.72 9.04
C LEU A 206 7.56 11.19 7.58
N ASP A 207 8.25 12.28 7.30
CA ASP A 207 8.30 12.87 5.96
C ASP A 207 8.97 11.90 4.99
N GLU A 208 10.12 11.31 5.38
CA GLU A 208 10.82 10.28 4.59
C GLU A 208 9.93 9.08 4.26
N ALA A 209 9.20 8.55 5.27
CA ALA A 209 8.27 7.43 5.06
C ALA A 209 7.11 7.82 4.14
N THR A 210 6.58 9.03 4.30
CA THR A 210 5.49 9.55 3.48
C THR A 210 5.91 9.66 2.01
N ASP A 211 7.03 10.34 1.75
CA ASP A 211 7.57 10.53 0.41
C ASP A 211 7.87 9.20 -0.28
N ARG A 212 8.43 8.26 0.49
CA ARG A 212 8.72 6.92 -0.04
C ARG A 212 7.46 6.16 -0.42
N ILE A 213 6.43 6.18 0.44
CA ILE A 213 5.15 5.51 0.18
C ILE A 213 4.44 6.14 -1.02
N GLU A 214 4.37 7.48 -1.09
CA GLU A 214 3.76 8.18 -2.22
C GLU A 214 4.50 7.88 -3.53
N SER A 215 5.84 7.82 -3.50
CA SER A 215 6.65 7.43 -4.65
C SER A 215 6.37 6.00 -5.11
N LEU A 216 6.28 5.05 -4.18
CA LEU A 216 5.97 3.64 -4.48
C LEU A 216 4.56 3.43 -5.04
N LEU A 217 3.63 4.32 -4.71
CA LEU A 217 2.26 4.34 -5.24
C LEU A 217 2.13 5.17 -6.54
N GLY A 218 3.20 5.83 -7.00
CA GLY A 218 3.14 6.72 -8.16
C GLY A 218 2.33 8.00 -7.92
N LEU A 219 2.06 8.37 -6.66
CA LEU A 219 1.22 9.52 -6.32
C LEU A 219 1.93 10.87 -6.55
N ASN A 220 3.26 10.87 -6.66
CA ASN A 220 4.06 12.07 -6.95
C ASN A 220 4.05 12.45 -8.44
N LEU A 221 3.51 11.59 -9.29
CA LEU A 221 3.32 11.88 -10.69
C LEU A 221 2.02 12.69 -10.90
N PRO A 222 1.98 13.63 -11.87
CA PRO A 222 0.72 14.26 -12.26
C PRO A 222 -0.29 13.16 -12.62
N ALA A 223 -1.56 13.38 -12.26
CA ALA A 223 -2.62 12.47 -12.67
C ALA A 223 -2.55 12.31 -14.20
N PRO A 224 -2.71 11.09 -14.76
CA PRO A 224 -2.77 10.95 -16.21
C PRO A 224 -3.88 11.87 -16.70
N GLU A 225 -3.51 12.86 -17.55
CA GLU A 225 -4.50 13.65 -18.28
C GLU A 225 -5.41 12.63 -18.97
N GLN A 226 -6.69 12.73 -18.69
CA GLN A 226 -7.68 12.00 -19.46
C GLN A 226 -7.43 12.39 -20.90
N ALA A 227 -6.95 11.46 -21.71
CA ALA A 227 -6.76 11.67 -23.13
C ALA A 227 -8.07 12.22 -23.68
N ALA A 228 -8.07 13.52 -23.92
CA ALA A 228 -9.19 14.20 -24.54
C ALA A 228 -9.44 13.44 -25.83
N SER A 229 -10.62 12.84 -25.93
CA SER A 229 -11.12 12.23 -27.15
C SER A 229 -11.08 13.29 -28.25
N GLU A 230 -10.00 13.34 -29.01
CA GLU A 230 -10.00 13.98 -30.32
C GLU A 230 -10.94 13.17 -31.22
N GLN A 231 -12.19 13.58 -31.22
CA GLN A 231 -13.07 13.22 -32.32
C GLN A 231 -12.53 13.92 -33.56
N PRO A 232 -12.25 13.21 -34.64
CA PRO A 232 -11.91 13.85 -35.92
C PRO A 232 -13.14 14.66 -36.34
N ARG A 233 -12.97 15.98 -36.46
CA ARG A 233 -13.95 16.86 -37.11
C ARG A 233 -14.15 16.32 -38.52
N ALA A 234 -15.36 15.91 -38.82
CA ALA A 234 -15.80 15.66 -40.21
C ALA A 234 -15.56 16.93 -41.01
N ALA A 235 -14.80 16.81 -42.09
CA ALA A 235 -14.65 17.85 -43.05
C ALA A 235 -15.99 18.05 -43.76
N ASP A 236 -16.58 19.20 -43.59
CA ASP A 236 -17.69 19.69 -44.42
C ASP A 236 -17.15 19.88 -45.84
N ASP A 237 -17.53 18.96 -46.71
CA ASP A 237 -17.35 19.09 -48.17
C ASP A 237 -18.42 20.08 -48.69
N ALA A 238 -18.02 21.31 -48.87
CA ALA A 238 -18.83 22.32 -49.50
C ALA A 238 -18.87 22.06 -51.02
N GLY A 239 -19.94 21.45 -51.46
CA GLY A 239 -20.25 21.29 -52.88
C GLY A 239 -20.46 22.67 -53.54
N GLU A 240 -19.62 22.96 -54.47
CA GLU A 240 -19.67 24.11 -55.36
C GLU A 240 -20.68 23.87 -56.50
N HIS A 241 -21.71 24.72 -56.51
CA HIS A 241 -22.62 24.86 -57.65
C HIS A 241 -21.91 25.47 -58.86
N ALA A 242 -21.87 24.75 -59.93
CA ALA A 242 -21.68 25.35 -61.24
C ALA A 242 -22.95 25.16 -62.08
N ASN A 243 -23.58 26.25 -62.34
CA ASN A 243 -24.65 26.47 -63.28
C ASN A 243 -24.05 26.61 -64.70
N ASP A 244 -24.51 25.92 -65.67
CA ASP A 244 -24.56 26.39 -67.04
C ASP A 244 -25.64 25.64 -67.84
N GLY A 245 -26.42 26.20 -68.38
CA GLY A 245 -27.24 26.83 -69.24
C GLY A 245 -27.12 26.39 -70.69
N ALA A 246 -28.29 26.32 -71.32
CA ALA A 246 -28.64 26.57 -72.72
C ALA A 246 -28.99 25.37 -73.60
N GLN A 247 -30.26 25.41 -73.97
CA GLN A 247 -30.78 25.34 -75.34
C GLN A 247 -30.63 24.02 -76.17
N ALA A 248 -31.71 23.38 -76.38
CA ALA A 248 -32.45 23.29 -77.66
C ALA A 248 -33.63 22.29 -77.45
#